data_1e95648c37412c22a8b2c40cbdfb807f
#
_entry.id   1e95648c37412c22a8b2c40cbdfb807f
#
_cell.length_a   1.000
_cell.length_b   1.000
_cell.length_c   1.000
_cell.angle_alpha   90.00
_cell.angle_beta   90.00
_cell.angle_gamma   90.00
#
_symmetry.space_group_name_H-M   'P 1'
#
loop_
_entity.id
_entity.type
_entity.pdbx_description
1 polymer ?
#
loop_
_entity_poly.entity_id
_entity_poly.type
_entity_poly.pdbx_seq_one_letter_code
_entity_poly.pdbx_strand_id
1 'polypeptide(L)'
;IANIYDMAMKMGAPVIGLIDCAGLRLQEATDALEAFGSLYFKQAMASGVIPQITAVFGMCGGGLAVVPGLTDFTFMENKEGKLFVNSPNALEGNIDSKCDTASAEYQSRTAGLVDAAGTEEEILGQIRSLICMLPANFEDDASYEECTDDLNRICADLANAAEDTGIALATISDNNIFFETKKEYAKEMVTGFIRLNGMTVGAVANRSKVYDEEGNAESLGCLLYTSPSPPD
;
A
#
# COMPACT_ATOMS: atom_id res chain seq x y z
N ILE A 1 5.34 -7.59 20.63
CA ILE A 1 4.57 -6.83 19.63
C ILE A 1 3.41 -6.12 20.32
N ALA A 2 2.50 -6.80 21.06
CA ALA A 2 1.34 -6.19 21.70
C ALA A 2 1.69 -4.96 22.55
N ASN A 3 2.74 -5.03 23.36
CA ASN A 3 3.20 -3.88 24.17
C ASN A 3 3.65 -2.68 23.32
N ILE A 4 4.18 -2.91 22.11
CA ILE A 4 4.57 -1.83 21.18
C ILE A 4 3.31 -1.12 20.68
N TYR A 5 2.27 -1.86 20.33
CA TYR A 5 0.97 -1.27 19.97
C TYR A 5 0.39 -0.43 21.10
N ASP A 6 0.43 -0.92 22.34
CA ASP A 6 -0.05 -0.15 23.51
C ASP A 6 0.75 1.15 23.73
N MET A 7 2.06 1.10 23.49
CA MET A 7 2.91 2.29 23.56
C MET A 7 2.60 3.26 22.40
N ALA A 8 2.51 2.76 21.17
CA ALA A 8 2.22 3.56 20.00
C ALA A 8 0.87 4.27 20.12
N MET A 9 -0.17 3.55 20.54
CA MET A 9 -1.50 4.10 20.79
C MET A 9 -1.49 5.21 21.86
N LYS A 10 -0.72 5.04 22.94
CA LYS A 10 -0.57 6.07 23.97
C LYS A 10 0.20 7.30 23.51
N MET A 11 1.16 7.10 22.62
CA MET A 11 1.99 8.17 22.08
C MET A 11 1.36 8.84 20.85
N GLY A 12 0.33 8.23 20.25
CA GLY A 12 -0.21 8.68 18.98
C GLY A 12 0.82 8.57 17.83
N ALA A 13 1.58 7.48 17.81
CA ALA A 13 2.67 7.29 16.84
C ALA A 13 2.36 6.13 15.86
N PRO A 14 2.76 6.24 14.58
CA PRO A 14 2.62 5.16 13.61
C PRO A 14 3.36 3.88 14.02
N VAL A 15 2.86 2.73 13.56
CA VAL A 15 3.53 1.42 13.74
C VAL A 15 4.01 0.92 12.39
N ILE A 16 5.28 0.56 12.32
CA ILE A 16 5.89 -0.09 11.14
C ILE A 16 6.30 -1.50 11.54
N GLY A 17 5.72 -2.51 10.88
CA GLY A 17 6.05 -3.92 11.04
C GLY A 17 6.96 -4.41 9.91
N LEU A 18 8.16 -4.87 10.24
CA LEU A 18 9.07 -5.53 9.31
C LEU A 18 8.95 -7.03 9.52
N ILE A 19 8.53 -7.78 8.52
CA ILE A 19 8.16 -9.18 8.64
C ILE A 19 9.13 -10.07 7.86
N ASP A 20 9.70 -11.05 8.58
CA ASP A 20 10.35 -12.22 8.04
C ASP A 20 10.12 -13.39 9.01
N CYS A 21 9.03 -14.12 8.83
CA CYS A 21 8.65 -15.21 9.71
C CYS A 21 7.72 -16.20 9.00
N ALA A 22 8.12 -17.46 8.97
CA ALA A 22 7.36 -18.52 8.30
C ALA A 22 6.01 -18.89 8.98
N GLY A 23 5.69 -18.31 10.13
CA GLY A 23 4.43 -18.55 10.85
C GLY A 23 4.60 -19.04 12.30
N LEU A 24 3.61 -19.81 12.76
CA LEU A 24 3.55 -20.31 14.14
C LEU A 24 4.61 -21.36 14.46
N ARG A 25 5.08 -21.35 15.70
CA ARG A 25 5.72 -22.52 16.30
C ARG A 25 4.66 -23.53 16.68
N LEU A 26 4.56 -24.63 15.93
CA LEU A 26 3.55 -25.66 16.14
C LEU A 26 3.63 -26.31 17.54
N GLN A 27 4.80 -26.30 18.17
CA GLN A 27 5.03 -26.83 19.52
C GLN A 27 4.31 -26.01 20.61
N GLU A 28 4.01 -24.75 20.37
CA GLU A 28 3.32 -23.86 21.31
C GLU A 28 1.79 -23.91 21.16
N ALA A 29 1.28 -24.62 20.16
CA ALA A 29 -0.12 -24.93 19.94
C ALA A 29 -1.08 -23.76 20.20
N THR A 30 -1.95 -23.89 21.21
CA THR A 30 -2.98 -22.88 21.55
C THR A 30 -2.41 -21.55 22.02
N ASP A 31 -1.27 -21.54 22.70
CA ASP A 31 -0.65 -20.30 23.22
C ASP A 31 -0.18 -19.41 22.06
N ALA A 32 0.31 -20.03 20.97
CA ALA A 32 0.69 -19.29 19.77
C ALA A 32 -0.54 -18.70 19.04
N LEU A 33 -1.67 -19.43 19.02
CA LEU A 33 -2.93 -18.92 18.46
C LEU A 33 -3.49 -17.75 19.27
N GLU A 34 -3.42 -17.82 20.62
CA GLU A 34 -3.81 -16.73 21.50
C GLU A 34 -2.94 -15.47 21.26
N ALA A 35 -1.63 -15.65 21.08
CA ALA A 35 -0.71 -14.57 20.77
C ALA A 35 -1.07 -13.85 19.44
N PHE A 36 -1.45 -14.59 18.41
CA PHE A 36 -1.93 -14.00 17.16
C PHE A 36 -3.28 -13.30 17.36
N GLY A 37 -4.22 -13.89 18.07
CA GLY A 37 -5.49 -13.25 18.39
C GLY A 37 -5.30 -11.92 19.12
N SER A 38 -4.38 -11.89 20.06
CA SER A 38 -4.01 -10.65 20.77
C SER A 38 -3.40 -9.61 19.83
N LEU A 39 -2.55 -10.02 18.87
CA LEU A 39 -1.98 -9.12 17.88
C LEU A 39 -3.06 -8.53 16.97
N TYR A 40 -3.92 -9.37 16.41
CA TYR A 40 -5.01 -8.90 15.55
C TYR A 40 -5.95 -7.95 16.27
N PHE A 41 -6.27 -8.24 17.53
CA PHE A 41 -7.06 -7.34 18.35
C PHE A 41 -6.41 -5.96 18.49
N LYS A 42 -5.08 -5.91 18.76
CA LYS A 42 -4.35 -4.65 18.86
C LYS A 42 -4.33 -3.87 17.54
N GLN A 43 -4.13 -4.56 16.42
CA GLN A 43 -4.20 -3.95 15.09
C GLN A 43 -5.59 -3.38 14.79
N ALA A 44 -6.64 -4.14 15.08
CA ALA A 44 -8.01 -3.68 14.90
C ALA A 44 -8.34 -2.46 15.75
N MET A 45 -7.86 -2.42 17.01
CA MET A 45 -8.04 -1.26 17.90
C MET A 45 -7.23 -0.04 17.45
N ALA A 46 -6.11 -0.23 16.78
CA ALA A 46 -5.25 0.84 16.25
C ALA A 46 -5.76 1.39 14.89
N SER A 47 -6.61 0.64 14.21
CA SER A 47 -7.17 1.03 12.92
C SER A 47 -7.94 2.35 13.01
N GLY A 48 -7.60 3.31 12.13
CA GLY A 48 -8.18 4.64 12.13
C GLY A 48 -7.69 5.55 13.28
N VAL A 49 -6.81 5.06 14.17
CA VAL A 49 -6.25 5.85 15.27
C VAL A 49 -4.81 6.25 14.97
N ILE A 50 -3.99 5.32 14.56
CA ILE A 50 -2.59 5.53 14.13
C ILE A 50 -2.33 4.81 12.82
N PRO A 51 -1.48 5.35 11.93
CA PRO A 51 -1.05 4.65 10.71
C PRO A 51 -0.32 3.35 11.03
N GLN A 52 -0.69 2.30 10.30
CA GLN A 52 -0.09 0.98 10.41
C GLN A 52 0.49 0.56 9.06
N ILE A 53 1.77 0.29 9.02
CA ILE A 53 2.49 -0.07 7.79
C ILE A 53 3.16 -1.42 7.99
N THR A 54 3.03 -2.31 7.01
CA THR A 54 3.73 -3.59 6.99
C THR A 54 4.67 -3.68 5.79
N ALA A 55 5.89 -4.18 6.02
CA ALA A 55 6.82 -4.57 4.97
C ALA A 55 7.24 -6.02 5.14
N VAL A 56 7.03 -6.82 4.10
CA VAL A 56 7.39 -8.24 4.06
C VAL A 56 8.72 -8.39 3.34
N PHE A 57 9.80 -8.67 4.08
CA PHE A 57 11.14 -8.83 3.52
C PHE A 57 11.54 -10.29 3.28
N GLY A 58 10.87 -11.22 3.93
CA GLY A 58 11.09 -12.64 3.76
C GLY A 58 9.75 -13.39 3.82
N MET A 59 9.68 -14.41 4.64
CA MET A 59 8.46 -15.20 4.78
C MET A 59 7.40 -14.49 5.62
N CYS A 60 6.15 -14.53 5.17
CA CYS A 60 4.98 -14.10 5.93
C CYS A 60 3.88 -15.16 5.75
N GLY A 61 3.94 -16.23 6.57
CA GLY A 61 3.14 -17.42 6.38
C GLY A 61 2.13 -17.70 7.48
N GLY A 62 1.10 -18.46 7.13
CA GLY A 62 0.08 -18.92 8.07
C GLY A 62 -0.75 -17.78 8.67
N GLY A 63 -0.99 -17.84 9.98
CA GLY A 63 -1.71 -16.77 10.69
C GLY A 63 -1.07 -15.40 10.57
N LEU A 64 0.26 -15.32 10.43
CA LEU A 64 0.95 -14.04 10.26
C LEU A 64 0.54 -13.30 8.97
N ALA A 65 0.13 -14.03 7.93
CA ALA A 65 -0.31 -13.45 6.68
C ALA A 65 -1.58 -12.57 6.79
N VAL A 66 -2.31 -12.66 7.91
CA VAL A 66 -3.45 -11.80 8.22
C VAL A 66 -2.99 -10.38 8.59
N VAL A 67 -1.79 -10.25 9.17
CA VAL A 67 -1.23 -8.96 9.64
C VAL A 67 -1.17 -7.90 8.52
N PRO A 68 -0.60 -8.18 7.33
CA PRO A 68 -0.62 -7.22 6.22
C PRO A 68 -2.02 -6.79 5.78
N GLY A 69 -3.00 -7.69 5.88
CA GLY A 69 -4.40 -7.40 5.56
C GLY A 69 -5.11 -6.51 6.59
N LEU A 70 -4.55 -6.35 7.79
CA LEU A 70 -5.08 -5.51 8.87
C LEU A 70 -4.35 -4.16 8.98
N THR A 71 -3.29 -3.95 8.23
CA THR A 71 -2.56 -2.67 8.19
C THR A 71 -3.03 -1.79 7.04
N ASP A 72 -2.76 -0.48 7.11
CA ASP A 72 -3.24 0.49 6.14
C ASP A 72 -2.44 0.40 4.83
N PHE A 73 -1.12 0.10 4.92
CA PHE A 73 -0.23 -0.04 3.77
C PHE A 73 0.65 -1.27 3.90
N THR A 74 0.85 -1.95 2.77
CA THR A 74 1.66 -3.17 2.71
C THR A 74 2.68 -3.07 1.58
N PHE A 75 3.95 -3.29 1.93
CA PHE A 75 5.09 -3.35 1.02
C PHE A 75 5.68 -4.76 1.01
N MET A 76 6.31 -5.15 -0.09
CA MET A 76 6.87 -6.49 -0.20
C MET A 76 8.15 -6.51 -1.03
N GLU A 77 9.18 -7.21 -0.53
CA GLU A 77 10.42 -7.43 -1.25
C GLU A 77 10.21 -8.39 -2.43
N ASN A 78 10.81 -8.07 -3.58
CA ASN A 78 10.51 -8.73 -4.86
C ASN A 78 10.98 -10.18 -4.96
N LYS A 79 12.10 -10.55 -4.33
CA LYS A 79 12.76 -11.86 -4.51
C LYS A 79 12.46 -12.82 -3.38
N GLU A 80 12.73 -12.38 -2.15
CA GLU A 80 12.63 -13.20 -0.94
C GLU A 80 11.27 -13.07 -0.26
N GLY A 81 10.54 -11.99 -0.52
CA GLY A 81 9.22 -11.74 0.05
C GLY A 81 8.22 -12.80 -0.39
N LYS A 82 7.56 -13.46 0.58
CA LYS A 82 6.52 -14.48 0.37
C LYS A 82 5.37 -14.26 1.33
N LEU A 83 4.18 -14.05 0.80
CA LEU A 83 2.96 -13.80 1.58
C LEU A 83 1.91 -14.86 1.26
N PHE A 84 1.56 -15.71 2.23
CA PHE A 84 0.61 -16.81 2.04
C PHE A 84 -0.02 -17.27 3.35
N VAL A 85 -1.30 -17.63 3.32
CA VAL A 85 -1.97 -18.33 4.44
C VAL A 85 -1.62 -19.81 4.39
N ASN A 86 -1.82 -20.44 3.22
CA ASN A 86 -1.37 -21.80 2.95
C ASN A 86 -0.22 -21.77 1.95
N SER A 87 0.75 -22.67 2.11
CA SER A 87 1.84 -22.76 1.15
C SER A 87 1.30 -22.90 -0.28
N PRO A 88 1.82 -22.14 -1.25
CA PRO A 88 1.41 -22.26 -2.65
C PRO A 88 1.45 -23.67 -3.20
N ASN A 89 2.42 -24.47 -2.75
CA ASN A 89 2.56 -25.87 -3.15
C ASN A 89 1.47 -26.80 -2.57
N ALA A 90 0.72 -26.35 -1.57
CA ALA A 90 -0.38 -27.10 -0.98
C ALA A 90 -1.74 -26.76 -1.61
N LEU A 91 -1.79 -25.77 -2.50
CA LEU A 91 -3.01 -25.37 -3.18
C LEU A 91 -3.17 -26.15 -4.48
N GLU A 92 -4.32 -26.82 -4.62
CA GLU A 92 -4.70 -27.47 -5.87
C GLU A 92 -4.81 -26.42 -6.99
N GLY A 93 -4.27 -26.71 -8.16
CA GLY A 93 -4.22 -25.77 -9.29
C GLY A 93 -2.94 -24.94 -9.36
N ASN A 94 -2.32 -24.54 -8.23
CA ASN A 94 -1.02 -23.87 -8.26
C ASN A 94 0.10 -24.78 -8.77
N ILE A 95 0.05 -26.06 -8.43
CA ILE A 95 1.00 -27.08 -8.91
C ILE A 95 0.88 -27.24 -10.43
N ASP A 96 -0.34 -27.27 -10.95
CA ASP A 96 -0.63 -27.46 -12.37
C ASP A 96 -0.29 -26.23 -13.18
N SER A 97 -0.65 -25.03 -12.70
CA SER A 97 -0.41 -23.75 -13.38
C SER A 97 1.00 -23.18 -13.16
N LYS A 98 1.78 -23.74 -12.22
CA LYS A 98 3.07 -23.22 -11.77
C LYS A 98 3.01 -21.75 -11.34
N CYS A 99 1.85 -21.30 -10.85
CA CYS A 99 1.64 -19.95 -10.37
C CYS A 99 2.12 -19.82 -8.93
N ASP A 100 3.02 -18.86 -8.67
CA ASP A 100 3.46 -18.52 -7.31
C ASP A 100 2.55 -17.43 -6.71
N THR A 101 1.44 -17.85 -6.11
CA THR A 101 0.49 -16.94 -5.47
C THR A 101 1.03 -16.24 -4.22
N ALA A 102 2.18 -16.68 -3.71
CA ALA A 102 2.85 -16.04 -2.57
C ALA A 102 3.84 -14.94 -2.99
N SER A 103 4.14 -14.82 -4.28
CA SER A 103 5.12 -13.86 -4.80
C SER A 103 4.64 -12.41 -4.67
N ALA A 104 5.61 -11.50 -4.58
CA ALA A 104 5.35 -10.06 -4.59
C ALA A 104 4.61 -9.63 -5.87
N GLU A 105 4.94 -10.21 -7.01
CA GLU A 105 4.28 -9.95 -8.29
C GLU A 105 2.80 -10.32 -8.25
N TYR A 106 2.45 -11.52 -7.77
CA TYR A 106 1.06 -11.94 -7.65
C TYR A 106 0.28 -11.05 -6.66
N GLN A 107 0.89 -10.77 -5.50
CA GLN A 107 0.23 -10.01 -4.44
C GLN A 107 0.04 -8.53 -4.80
N SER A 108 0.93 -7.94 -5.62
CA SER A 108 0.79 -6.57 -6.08
C SER A 108 -0.08 -6.43 -7.33
N ARG A 109 0.05 -7.34 -8.33
CA ARG A 109 -0.62 -7.20 -9.63
C ARG A 109 -1.99 -7.87 -9.68
N THR A 110 -2.16 -9.01 -9.00
CA THR A 110 -3.38 -9.83 -9.11
C THR A 110 -4.26 -9.74 -7.87
N ALA A 111 -3.69 -9.89 -6.68
CA ALA A 111 -4.44 -9.84 -5.42
C ALA A 111 -4.72 -8.41 -4.95
N GLY A 112 -3.87 -7.44 -5.31
CA GLY A 112 -4.02 -6.03 -4.92
C GLY A 112 -3.85 -5.77 -3.42
N LEU A 113 -3.26 -6.71 -2.67
CA LEU A 113 -3.00 -6.53 -1.25
C LEU A 113 -1.77 -5.65 -1.01
N VAL A 114 -0.73 -5.82 -1.84
CA VAL A 114 0.54 -5.12 -1.72
C VAL A 114 0.47 -3.78 -2.47
N ASP A 115 0.78 -2.69 -1.77
CA ASP A 115 0.74 -1.33 -2.33
C ASP A 115 1.92 -1.06 -3.25
N ALA A 116 3.11 -1.55 -2.87
CA ALA A 116 4.29 -1.50 -3.74
C ALA A 116 5.26 -2.65 -3.43
N ALA A 117 5.91 -3.14 -4.49
CA ALA A 117 6.95 -4.14 -4.42
C ALA A 117 8.27 -3.56 -4.93
N GLY A 118 9.39 -3.97 -4.35
CA GLY A 118 10.72 -3.47 -4.70
C GLY A 118 11.83 -4.17 -3.94
N THR A 119 13.03 -3.61 -4.00
CA THR A 119 14.15 -4.01 -3.14
C THR A 119 13.94 -3.51 -1.71
N GLU A 120 14.66 -4.07 -0.75
CA GLU A 120 14.60 -3.61 0.66
C GLU A 120 14.86 -2.10 0.77
N GLU A 121 15.87 -1.59 0.06
CA GLU A 121 16.23 -0.16 0.09
C GLU A 121 15.12 0.72 -0.48
N GLU A 122 14.53 0.32 -1.61
CA GLU A 122 13.40 1.04 -2.22
C GLU A 122 12.19 1.05 -1.28
N ILE A 123 11.84 -0.08 -0.67
CA ILE A 123 10.73 -0.20 0.27
C ILE A 123 10.94 0.71 1.49
N LEU A 124 12.13 0.68 2.09
CA LEU A 124 12.44 1.55 3.23
C LEU A 124 12.38 3.03 2.85
N GLY A 125 12.82 3.37 1.65
CA GLY A 125 12.69 4.72 1.09
C GLY A 125 11.23 5.13 0.91
N GLN A 126 10.39 4.26 0.36
CA GLN A 126 8.95 4.49 0.18
C GLN A 126 8.21 4.64 1.51
N ILE A 127 8.49 3.78 2.49
CA ILE A 127 7.91 3.87 3.84
C ILE A 127 8.28 5.22 4.47
N ARG A 128 9.55 5.65 4.34
CA ARG A 128 9.98 6.95 4.84
C ARG A 128 9.22 8.10 4.18
N SER A 129 9.09 8.06 2.86
CA SER A 129 8.33 9.07 2.11
C SER A 129 6.85 9.09 2.52
N LEU A 130 6.23 7.93 2.69
CA LEU A 130 4.85 7.82 3.12
C LEU A 130 4.63 8.40 4.52
N ILE A 131 5.48 8.05 5.49
CA ILE A 131 5.40 8.58 6.86
C ILE A 131 5.54 10.10 6.89
N CYS A 132 6.35 10.68 6.01
CA CYS A 132 6.47 12.14 5.91
C CYS A 132 5.20 12.82 5.34
N MET A 133 4.31 12.08 4.70
CA MET A 133 3.05 12.58 4.14
C MET A 133 1.85 12.34 5.06
N LEU A 134 1.90 11.33 5.92
CA LEU A 134 0.79 10.98 6.78
C LEU A 134 0.85 11.75 8.12
N PRO A 135 -0.30 12.06 8.74
CA PRO A 135 -0.33 12.51 10.12
C PRO A 135 0.14 11.39 11.06
N ALA A 136 0.68 11.73 12.24
CA ALA A 136 1.11 10.73 13.19
C ALA A 136 -0.06 9.93 13.80
N ASN A 137 -1.24 10.55 13.91
CA ASN A 137 -2.47 9.94 14.41
C ASN A 137 -3.69 10.76 13.96
N PHE A 138 -4.89 10.29 14.28
CA PHE A 138 -6.14 10.93 13.84
C PHE A 138 -6.43 12.30 14.48
N GLU A 139 -5.75 12.65 15.56
CA GLU A 139 -5.85 13.96 16.21
C GLU A 139 -4.75 14.94 15.75
N ASP A 140 -3.76 14.43 15.00
CA ASP A 140 -2.60 15.21 14.58
C ASP A 140 -2.88 15.94 13.26
N ASP A 141 -2.59 17.24 13.24
CA ASP A 141 -2.70 18.11 12.06
C ASP A 141 -1.35 18.28 11.33
N ALA A 142 -0.35 17.49 11.70
CA ALA A 142 1.02 17.59 11.18
C ALA A 142 1.22 17.01 9.76
N SER A 143 0.15 16.67 9.04
CA SER A 143 0.21 16.39 7.59
C SER A 143 0.51 17.63 6.76
N TYR A 144 0.91 18.73 7.41
CA TYR A 144 1.32 19.98 6.81
C TYR A 144 2.83 20.16 6.85
N GLU A 145 3.43 20.51 5.72
CA GLU A 145 4.83 20.89 5.61
C GLU A 145 4.94 22.26 4.96
N GLU A 146 5.98 23.03 5.31
CA GLU A 146 6.19 24.34 4.69
C GLU A 146 6.33 24.20 3.16
N CYS A 147 5.44 24.87 2.42
CA CYS A 147 5.48 24.84 0.97
C CYS A 147 6.63 25.69 0.45
N THR A 148 7.54 25.04 -0.27
CA THR A 148 8.69 25.70 -0.93
C THR A 148 8.48 25.92 -2.42
N ASP A 149 7.32 25.47 -2.97
CA ASP A 149 6.98 25.60 -4.38
C ASP A 149 6.39 26.99 -4.69
N ASP A 150 6.50 27.43 -5.94
CA ASP A 150 5.81 28.62 -6.43
C ASP A 150 4.34 28.30 -6.72
N LEU A 151 3.45 28.71 -5.83
CA LEU A 151 2.00 28.49 -5.98
C LEU A 151 1.40 29.16 -7.22
N ASN A 152 2.12 30.09 -7.88
CA ASN A 152 1.70 30.74 -9.12
C ASN A 152 2.37 30.14 -10.36
N ARG A 153 3.12 29.04 -10.23
CA ARG A 153 3.73 28.38 -11.38
C ARG A 153 2.69 27.91 -12.41
N ILE A 154 3.03 28.04 -13.67
CA ILE A 154 2.17 27.60 -14.77
C ILE A 154 2.43 26.13 -15.03
N CYS A 155 1.38 25.31 -14.95
CA CYS A 155 1.39 23.90 -15.35
C CYS A 155 1.13 23.78 -16.86
N ALA A 156 2.09 24.20 -17.70
CA ALA A 156 1.91 24.32 -19.16
C ALA A 156 1.57 22.98 -19.84
N ASP A 157 2.09 21.86 -19.32
CA ASP A 157 1.95 20.52 -19.90
C ASP A 157 0.76 19.71 -19.34
N LEU A 158 -0.06 20.32 -18.48
CA LEU A 158 -1.18 19.63 -17.85
C LEU A 158 -2.17 19.04 -18.88
N ALA A 159 -2.40 19.74 -19.99
CA ALA A 159 -3.27 19.26 -21.06
C ALA A 159 -2.71 18.00 -21.76
N ASN A 160 -1.40 17.87 -21.82
CA ASN A 160 -0.72 16.70 -22.40
C ASN A 160 -0.70 15.51 -21.45
N ALA A 161 -0.87 15.74 -20.17
CA ALA A 161 -0.96 14.71 -19.13
C ALA A 161 -2.37 14.11 -18.95
N ALA A 162 -3.34 14.52 -19.78
CA ALA A 162 -4.72 14.05 -19.66
C ALA A 162 -4.91 12.52 -19.91
N GLU A 163 -3.96 11.87 -20.56
CA GLU A 163 -3.99 10.42 -20.78
C GLU A 163 -3.47 9.63 -19.56
N ASP A 164 -2.45 10.16 -18.87
CA ASP A 164 -1.94 9.62 -17.61
C ASP A 164 -2.16 10.63 -16.47
N THR A 165 -3.22 10.40 -15.74
CA THR A 165 -3.60 11.27 -14.61
C THR A 165 -2.62 11.21 -13.43
N GLY A 166 -1.76 10.18 -13.34
CA GLY A 166 -0.65 10.15 -12.38
C GLY A 166 0.35 11.28 -12.66
N ILE A 167 0.68 11.53 -13.94
CA ILE A 167 1.52 12.66 -14.34
C ILE A 167 0.82 14.00 -14.04
N ALA A 168 -0.49 14.08 -14.31
CA ALA A 168 -1.27 15.26 -14.00
C ALA A 168 -1.26 15.58 -12.49
N LEU A 169 -1.48 14.56 -11.64
CA LEU A 169 -1.43 14.69 -10.18
C LEU A 169 -0.05 15.13 -9.69
N ALA A 170 1.02 14.54 -10.21
CA ALA A 170 2.37 14.97 -9.90
C ALA A 170 2.59 16.45 -10.32
N THR A 171 2.13 16.84 -11.52
CA THR A 171 2.32 18.19 -12.05
C THR A 171 1.65 19.28 -11.21
N ILE A 172 0.45 19.02 -10.66
CA ILE A 172 -0.26 19.97 -9.81
C ILE A 172 0.22 19.97 -8.36
N SER A 173 0.92 18.92 -7.93
CA SER A 173 1.42 18.78 -6.57
C SER A 173 2.65 19.64 -6.31
N ASP A 174 2.80 20.13 -5.09
CA ASP A 174 3.98 20.87 -4.64
C ASP A 174 5.26 20.11 -4.93
N ASN A 175 6.24 20.75 -5.54
CA ASN A 175 7.52 20.17 -5.94
C ASN A 175 7.38 18.86 -6.77
N ASN A 176 6.25 18.67 -7.45
CA ASN A 176 5.89 17.45 -8.20
C ASN A 176 5.90 16.17 -7.35
N ILE A 177 5.64 16.27 -6.04
CA ILE A 177 5.60 15.13 -5.14
C ILE A 177 4.28 14.38 -5.34
N PHE A 178 4.37 13.12 -5.76
CA PHE A 178 3.23 12.21 -5.85
C PHE A 178 3.63 10.84 -5.32
N PHE A 179 2.93 10.36 -4.31
CA PHE A 179 3.08 9.01 -3.78
C PHE A 179 1.91 8.16 -4.26
N GLU A 180 2.15 7.38 -5.31
CA GLU A 180 1.14 6.47 -5.87
C GLU A 180 1.10 5.15 -5.09
N THR A 181 -0.09 4.74 -4.65
CA THR A 181 -0.35 3.45 -4.02
C THR A 181 -0.93 2.48 -5.05
N LYS A 182 -0.67 1.17 -4.89
CA LYS A 182 -1.22 0.09 -5.74
C LYS A 182 -1.01 0.30 -7.24
N LYS A 183 0.12 0.89 -7.62
CA LYS A 183 0.45 1.23 -9.02
C LYS A 183 0.33 0.06 -9.99
N GLU A 184 0.59 -1.16 -9.52
CA GLU A 184 0.57 -2.38 -10.35
C GLU A 184 -0.80 -3.06 -10.39
N TYR A 185 -1.73 -2.67 -9.51
CA TYR A 185 -3.07 -3.24 -9.42
C TYR A 185 -4.11 -2.27 -9.97
N ALA A 186 -5.03 -2.79 -10.82
CA ALA A 186 -6.07 -1.95 -11.44
C ALA A 186 -5.48 -0.67 -12.04
N LYS A 187 -4.52 -0.81 -12.96
CA LYS A 187 -3.69 0.28 -13.52
C LYS A 187 -4.49 1.44 -14.12
N GLU A 188 -5.77 1.20 -14.46
CA GLU A 188 -6.72 2.22 -14.89
C GLU A 188 -7.09 3.21 -13.78
N MET A 189 -6.87 2.85 -12.51
CA MET A 189 -7.07 3.71 -11.36
C MET A 189 -5.73 4.24 -10.85
N VAL A 190 -5.73 5.51 -10.50
CA VAL A 190 -4.62 6.17 -9.82
C VAL A 190 -5.07 6.55 -8.43
N THR A 191 -4.41 6.01 -7.43
CA THR A 191 -4.66 6.35 -6.02
C THR A 191 -3.36 6.71 -5.34
N GLY A 192 -3.38 7.70 -4.46
CA GLY A 192 -2.16 8.10 -3.76
C GLY A 192 -2.31 9.42 -3.03
N PHE A 193 -1.17 10.01 -2.72
CA PHE A 193 -1.09 11.26 -1.98
C PHE A 193 -0.30 12.31 -2.76
N ILE A 194 -0.83 13.53 -2.80
CA ILE A 194 -0.18 14.74 -3.33
C ILE A 194 -0.07 15.78 -2.22
N ARG A 195 0.71 16.83 -2.46
CA ARG A 195 0.75 18.02 -1.59
C ARG A 195 0.23 19.25 -2.32
N LEU A 196 -0.60 20.00 -1.63
CA LEU A 196 -1.12 21.27 -2.11
C LEU A 196 -0.91 22.33 -1.03
N ASN A 197 -0.03 23.30 -1.28
CA ASN A 197 0.38 24.31 -0.32
C ASN A 197 0.84 23.72 1.02
N GLY A 198 1.65 22.66 0.94
CA GLY A 198 2.18 21.95 2.10
C GLY A 198 1.23 20.94 2.74
N MET A 199 -0.06 20.95 2.39
CA MET A 199 -1.06 20.03 2.95
C MET A 199 -1.09 18.73 2.15
N THR A 200 -1.05 17.58 2.84
CA THR A 200 -1.22 16.28 2.20
C THR A 200 -2.69 16.03 1.85
N VAL A 201 -2.93 15.66 0.61
CA VAL A 201 -4.27 15.40 0.06
C VAL A 201 -4.30 14.02 -0.59
N GLY A 202 -5.29 13.20 -0.22
CA GLY A 202 -5.57 11.95 -0.92
C GLY A 202 -6.13 12.23 -2.31
N ALA A 203 -5.58 11.56 -3.32
CA ALA A 203 -5.97 11.71 -4.71
C ALA A 203 -6.48 10.40 -5.28
N VAL A 204 -7.60 10.45 -6.00
CA VAL A 204 -8.16 9.35 -6.78
C VAL A 204 -8.49 9.86 -8.17
N ALA A 205 -7.97 9.19 -9.18
CA ALA A 205 -8.20 9.52 -10.57
C ALA A 205 -8.25 8.26 -11.42
N ASN A 206 -8.64 8.40 -12.70
CA ASN A 206 -8.59 7.30 -13.65
C ASN A 206 -7.66 7.63 -14.82
N ARG A 207 -6.92 6.64 -15.32
CA ARG A 207 -6.20 6.73 -16.58
C ARG A 207 -7.14 6.39 -17.73
N SER A 208 -7.07 7.14 -18.82
CA SER A 208 -7.80 6.82 -20.05
C SER A 208 -7.07 5.79 -20.90
N LYS A 209 -5.76 5.66 -20.71
CA LYS A 209 -4.92 4.68 -21.40
C LYS A 209 -3.93 4.06 -20.41
N VAL A 210 -3.81 2.75 -20.48
CA VAL A 210 -2.75 1.97 -19.83
C VAL A 210 -1.95 1.28 -20.92
N TYR A 211 -0.65 1.25 -20.77
CA TYR A 211 0.27 0.61 -21.69
C TYR A 211 0.85 -0.65 -21.05
N ASP A 212 0.94 -1.71 -21.83
CA ASP A 212 1.65 -2.93 -21.44
C ASP A 212 3.18 -2.72 -21.46
N GLU A 213 3.93 -3.76 -21.07
CA GLU A 213 5.40 -3.72 -21.07
C GLU A 213 5.99 -3.58 -22.49
N GLU A 214 5.21 -3.89 -23.54
CA GLU A 214 5.57 -3.77 -24.94
C GLU A 214 5.19 -2.39 -25.53
N GLY A 215 4.51 -1.55 -24.76
CA GLY A 215 4.07 -0.21 -25.16
C GLY A 215 2.78 -0.19 -25.97
N ASN A 216 2.02 -1.28 -26.01
CA ASN A 216 0.70 -1.31 -26.61
C ASN A 216 -0.35 -0.80 -25.64
N ALA A 217 -1.33 -0.04 -26.11
CA ALA A 217 -2.41 0.45 -25.28
C ALA A 217 -3.37 -0.71 -24.93
N GLU A 218 -3.51 -1.00 -23.65
CA GLU A 218 -4.56 -1.88 -23.15
C GLU A 218 -5.90 -1.15 -23.15
N SER A 219 -6.95 -1.81 -23.69
CA SER A 219 -8.32 -1.30 -23.60
C SER A 219 -8.87 -1.58 -22.22
N LEU A 220 -8.85 -0.59 -21.35
CA LEU A 220 -9.40 -0.70 -20.00
C LEU A 220 -10.83 -0.19 -19.96
N GLY A 221 -11.66 -0.85 -19.15
CA GLY A 221 -13.02 -0.40 -18.90
C GLY A 221 -13.02 0.98 -18.25
N CYS A 222 -13.77 1.90 -18.82
CA CYS A 222 -13.95 3.23 -18.24
C CYS A 222 -14.78 3.11 -16.94
N LEU A 223 -14.37 3.77 -15.88
CA LEU A 223 -15.12 3.87 -14.61
C LEU A 223 -16.59 4.29 -14.78
N LEU A 224 -16.88 5.05 -15.84
CA LEU A 224 -18.24 5.47 -16.17
C LEU A 224 -19.20 4.30 -16.42
N TYR A 225 -18.67 3.11 -16.74
CA TYR A 225 -19.50 1.91 -16.95
C TYR A 225 -19.62 1.03 -15.70
N THR A 226 -18.75 1.21 -14.70
CA THR A 226 -18.70 0.35 -13.50
C THR A 226 -19.19 1.03 -12.23
N SER A 227 -19.22 2.35 -12.19
CA SER A 227 -19.74 3.12 -11.06
C SER A 227 -21.13 3.66 -11.39
N PRO A 228 -22.21 3.22 -10.70
CA PRO A 228 -23.49 3.85 -10.85
C PRO A 228 -23.38 5.30 -10.40
N SER A 229 -23.69 6.24 -11.29
CA SER A 229 -23.89 7.63 -10.88
C SER A 229 -24.95 7.68 -9.78
N PRO A 230 -24.76 8.47 -8.72
CA PRO A 230 -25.85 8.72 -7.79
C PRO A 230 -27.04 9.26 -8.58
N PRO A 231 -28.28 8.84 -8.29
CA PRO A 231 -29.46 9.39 -8.95
C PRO A 231 -29.55 10.89 -8.65
N ASP A 232 -29.84 11.67 -9.67
CA ASP A 232 -30.13 13.12 -9.58
C ASP A 232 -31.27 13.40 -8.62
#